data_2636cb80a752f0bfb7fc26922cff8b00
#
_entry.id   2636cb80a752f0bfb7fc26922cff8b00
#
_cell.length_a   1.000
_cell.length_b   1.000
_cell.length_c   1.000
_cell.angle_alpha   90.00
_cell.angle_beta   90.00
_cell.angle_gamma   90.00
#
_symmetry.space_group_name_H-M   'P 1'
#
loop_
_entity.id
_entity.type
_entity.pdbx_description
1 polymer ?
#
loop_
_entity_poly.entity_id
_entity_poly.type
_entity_poly.pdbx_seq_one_letter_code
_entity_poly.pdbx_strand_id
1 'polypeptide(L)'
;PATDFKGYMAEVYRQENGTDVIVGTIAVDVSSDPARFPRYGFVADFSQEKTAAKTQEEMAYLNRHHINWVQFQDWHNKHHWPLGGTRTQLDEVYMDIANREVYTSSVKNYIEAQHRFGMKSMFYNLCFGALKDAAADGVKEEWYLFKDASHTTKDSHDLPGGWKSNIYLVDPSNKEWQEYLAERNDDVYANFAFDGYQIDQLGRRSTLYDYSGTPVNLREGYASFIEAMKQVHPDK
;
A
#
# COMPACT_ATOMS: atom_id res chain seq x y z
N PRO A 1 29.85 -10.16 -4.92
CA PRO A 1 30.39 -8.85 -5.29
C PRO A 1 31.01 -8.17 -4.06
N ALA A 2 32.06 -7.40 -4.30
CA ALA A 2 32.84 -6.78 -3.21
C ALA A 2 32.25 -5.45 -2.71
N THR A 3 31.21 -4.92 -3.41
CA THR A 3 30.65 -3.59 -3.14
C THR A 3 29.13 -3.69 -3.02
N ASP A 4 28.61 -3.20 -1.90
CA ASP A 4 27.16 -3.06 -1.65
C ASP A 4 26.60 -1.86 -2.42
N PHE A 5 25.29 -1.82 -2.63
CA PHE A 5 24.54 -0.77 -3.33
C PHE A 5 25.07 -0.47 -4.74
N LYS A 6 25.33 -1.52 -5.51
CA LYS A 6 25.86 -1.41 -6.87
C LYS A 6 25.14 -2.35 -7.84
N GLY A 7 24.82 -1.82 -9.01
CA GLY A 7 24.35 -2.60 -10.15
C GLY A 7 25.52 -3.18 -10.95
N TYR A 8 25.33 -4.37 -11.47
CA TYR A 8 26.23 -5.07 -12.39
C TYR A 8 25.43 -5.57 -13.58
N MET A 9 26.13 -5.76 -14.70
CA MET A 9 25.61 -6.51 -15.84
C MET A 9 26.35 -7.85 -15.91
N ALA A 10 25.60 -8.95 -15.90
CA ALA A 10 26.13 -10.25 -16.24
C ALA A 10 25.89 -10.51 -17.74
N GLU A 11 26.94 -10.92 -18.46
CA GLU A 11 26.86 -11.21 -19.89
C GLU A 11 27.21 -12.68 -20.13
N VAL A 12 26.43 -13.33 -20.97
CA VAL A 12 26.67 -14.72 -21.42
C VAL A 12 27.20 -14.67 -22.83
N TYR A 13 28.36 -15.26 -23.05
CA TYR A 13 29.00 -15.29 -24.34
C TYR A 13 28.98 -16.69 -24.96
N ARG A 14 28.93 -16.74 -26.29
CA ARG A 14 29.24 -17.92 -27.10
C ARG A 14 30.52 -17.64 -27.88
N GLN A 15 31.41 -18.62 -27.93
CA GLN A 15 32.60 -18.54 -28.78
C GLN A 15 32.25 -18.83 -30.22
N GLU A 16 32.50 -17.89 -31.14
CA GLU A 16 32.34 -18.05 -32.58
C GLU A 16 33.65 -17.68 -33.28
N ASN A 17 34.32 -18.65 -33.88
CA ASN A 17 35.59 -18.43 -34.59
C ASN A 17 36.67 -17.69 -33.77
N GLY A 18 36.72 -17.97 -32.46
CA GLY A 18 37.68 -17.33 -31.53
C GLY A 18 37.27 -15.95 -31.06
N THR A 19 36.04 -15.49 -31.36
CA THR A 19 35.45 -14.23 -30.90
C THR A 19 34.31 -14.48 -29.94
N ASP A 20 34.24 -13.70 -28.86
CA ASP A 20 33.12 -13.71 -27.93
C ASP A 20 31.90 -12.99 -28.51
N VAL A 21 30.78 -13.68 -28.62
CA VAL A 21 29.51 -13.12 -29.07
C VAL A 21 28.55 -13.14 -27.89
N ILE A 22 28.06 -11.98 -27.48
CA ILE A 22 27.07 -11.86 -26.39
C ILE A 22 25.76 -12.47 -26.86
N VAL A 23 25.28 -13.49 -26.15
CA VAL A 23 24.01 -14.18 -26.45
C VAL A 23 22.93 -13.92 -25.39
N GLY A 24 23.29 -13.29 -24.30
CA GLY A 24 22.34 -12.89 -23.27
C GLY A 24 22.96 -11.93 -22.26
N THR A 25 22.13 -11.08 -21.69
CA THR A 25 22.51 -10.17 -20.60
C THR A 25 21.45 -10.17 -19.53
N ILE A 26 21.86 -9.96 -18.27
CA ILE A 26 20.96 -9.76 -17.14
C ILE A 26 21.54 -8.74 -16.18
N ALA A 27 20.69 -7.84 -15.64
CA ALA A 27 21.07 -6.92 -14.58
C ALA A 27 21.07 -7.64 -13.24
N VAL A 28 22.09 -7.38 -12.43
CA VAL A 28 22.22 -7.91 -11.06
C VAL A 28 22.48 -6.75 -10.13
N ASP A 29 21.56 -6.53 -9.18
CA ASP A 29 21.74 -5.54 -8.12
C ASP A 29 22.31 -6.22 -6.88
N VAL A 30 23.21 -5.53 -6.20
CA VAL A 30 23.77 -5.93 -4.92
C VAL A 30 23.35 -4.90 -3.88
N SER A 31 22.52 -5.32 -2.95
CA SER A 31 22.04 -4.47 -1.87
C SER A 31 21.71 -5.31 -0.63
N SER A 32 22.26 -4.91 0.50
CA SER A 32 21.86 -5.43 1.82
C SER A 32 20.59 -4.79 2.35
N ASP A 33 20.14 -3.70 1.71
CA ASP A 33 18.91 -2.99 2.04
C ASP A 33 17.96 -2.95 0.82
N PRO A 34 16.88 -3.74 0.83
CA PRO A 34 15.95 -3.76 -0.29
C PRO A 34 15.23 -2.42 -0.52
N ALA A 35 15.17 -1.54 0.49
CA ALA A 35 14.54 -0.22 0.35
C ALA A 35 15.35 0.74 -0.54
N ARG A 36 16.66 0.54 -0.67
CA ARG A 36 17.52 1.37 -1.54
C ARG A 36 17.45 1.01 -3.01
N PHE A 37 17.13 -0.25 -3.34
CA PHE A 37 16.93 -0.73 -4.71
C PHE A 37 15.66 -1.57 -4.78
N PRO A 38 14.49 -0.93 -4.56
CA PRO A 38 13.23 -1.66 -4.52
C PRO A 38 12.83 -2.11 -5.92
N ARG A 39 12.37 -3.35 -6.02
CA ARG A 39 11.70 -3.90 -7.20
C ARG A 39 10.31 -4.32 -6.77
N TYR A 40 9.32 -3.54 -7.21
CA TYR A 40 7.95 -3.68 -6.76
C TYR A 40 7.18 -4.72 -7.54
N GLY A 41 6.39 -5.49 -6.81
CA GLY A 41 5.30 -6.29 -7.33
C GLY A 41 4.04 -6.02 -6.51
N PHE A 42 2.92 -6.62 -6.91
CA PHE A 42 1.68 -6.56 -6.15
C PHE A 42 0.93 -7.89 -6.18
N VAL A 43 0.10 -8.10 -5.16
CA VAL A 43 -0.91 -9.14 -5.09
C VAL A 43 -2.27 -8.48 -4.86
N ALA A 44 -3.33 -9.04 -5.45
CA ALA A 44 -4.67 -8.44 -5.43
C ALA A 44 -5.80 -9.48 -5.27
N ASP A 45 -5.45 -10.74 -5.06
CA ASP A 45 -6.41 -11.83 -4.83
C ASP A 45 -6.14 -12.46 -3.46
N PHE A 46 -7.09 -12.33 -2.56
CA PHE A 46 -7.02 -12.85 -1.19
C PHE A 46 -8.15 -13.84 -0.91
N SER A 47 -8.60 -14.52 -1.95
CA SER A 47 -9.64 -15.55 -1.87
C SER A 47 -9.19 -16.77 -1.05
N GLN A 48 -10.14 -17.62 -0.70
CA GLN A 48 -9.90 -18.86 0.05
C GLN A 48 -8.90 -19.81 -0.65
N GLU A 49 -8.74 -19.67 -1.96
CA GLU A 49 -7.81 -20.49 -2.76
C GLU A 49 -6.33 -20.17 -2.48
N LYS A 50 -6.03 -19.01 -1.85
CA LYS A 50 -4.67 -18.57 -1.51
C LYS A 50 -4.15 -19.27 -0.25
N THR A 51 -4.06 -20.60 -0.32
CA THR A 51 -3.46 -21.44 0.73
C THR A 51 -1.96 -21.15 0.90
N ALA A 52 -1.36 -21.58 2.01
CA ALA A 52 0.08 -21.43 2.27
C ALA A 52 0.95 -22.03 1.15
N ALA A 53 0.54 -23.17 0.57
CA ALA A 53 1.25 -23.78 -0.54
C ALA A 53 1.15 -22.93 -1.81
N LYS A 54 -0.04 -22.41 -2.13
CA LYS A 54 -0.28 -21.60 -3.32
C LYS A 54 0.45 -20.27 -3.26
N THR A 55 0.37 -19.56 -2.12
CA THR A 55 1.07 -18.30 -1.93
C THR A 55 2.58 -18.46 -1.98
N GLN A 56 3.11 -19.58 -1.45
CA GLN A 56 4.55 -19.89 -1.57
C GLN A 56 4.97 -20.10 -3.03
N GLU A 57 4.18 -20.80 -3.84
CA GLU A 57 4.44 -20.97 -5.26
C GLU A 57 4.48 -19.62 -6.02
N GLU A 58 3.49 -18.76 -5.78
CA GLU A 58 3.40 -17.44 -6.39
C GLU A 58 4.56 -16.53 -5.97
N MET A 59 4.92 -16.53 -4.69
CA MET A 59 6.06 -15.73 -4.20
C MET A 59 7.40 -16.28 -4.70
N ALA A 60 7.56 -17.58 -4.83
CA ALA A 60 8.72 -18.18 -5.49
C ALA A 60 8.85 -17.72 -6.95
N TYR A 61 7.74 -17.58 -7.67
CA TYR A 61 7.72 -17.04 -9.01
C TYR A 61 8.20 -15.58 -9.04
N LEU A 62 7.64 -14.70 -8.19
CA LEU A 62 8.07 -13.30 -8.10
C LEU A 62 9.54 -13.17 -7.68
N ASN A 63 9.99 -14.01 -6.75
CA ASN A 63 11.39 -14.02 -6.31
C ASN A 63 12.36 -14.36 -7.46
N ARG A 64 12.01 -15.28 -8.36
CA ARG A 64 12.81 -15.56 -9.57
C ARG A 64 12.91 -14.36 -10.52
N HIS A 65 12.00 -13.40 -10.44
CA HIS A 65 12.02 -12.14 -11.18
C HIS A 65 12.66 -10.99 -10.36
N HIS A 66 13.32 -11.34 -9.25
CA HIS A 66 14.02 -10.41 -8.36
C HIS A 66 13.11 -9.34 -7.72
N ILE A 67 11.80 -9.59 -7.63
CA ILE A 67 10.89 -8.74 -6.84
C ILE A 67 11.27 -8.87 -5.36
N ASN A 68 11.40 -7.73 -4.67
CA ASN A 68 11.80 -7.70 -3.26
C ASN A 68 10.84 -6.88 -2.36
N TRP A 69 9.90 -6.14 -2.96
CA TRP A 69 8.82 -5.44 -2.28
C TRP A 69 7.49 -5.77 -2.94
N VAL A 70 6.49 -6.18 -2.15
CA VAL A 70 5.17 -6.56 -2.67
C VAL A 70 4.08 -5.79 -1.94
N GLN A 71 3.27 -5.04 -2.69
CA GLN A 71 2.10 -4.38 -2.15
C GLN A 71 0.88 -5.28 -2.21
N PHE A 72 -0.01 -5.13 -1.22
CA PHE A 72 -1.28 -5.83 -1.11
C PHE A 72 -2.40 -4.92 -1.59
N GLN A 73 -2.71 -4.99 -2.89
CA GLN A 73 -3.71 -4.12 -3.53
C GLN A 73 -5.11 -4.48 -3.06
N ASP A 74 -5.89 -3.47 -2.64
CA ASP A 74 -7.31 -3.61 -2.24
C ASP A 74 -7.59 -4.74 -1.21
N TRP A 75 -6.63 -5.01 -0.33
CA TRP A 75 -6.76 -6.02 0.72
C TRP A 75 -7.67 -5.58 1.88
N HIS A 76 -7.86 -4.27 2.03
CA HIS A 76 -8.44 -3.62 3.21
C HIS A 76 -9.97 -3.57 3.15
N ASN A 77 -10.59 -3.53 4.32
CA ASN A 77 -12.05 -3.41 4.45
C ASN A 77 -12.55 -2.04 3.98
N LYS A 78 -11.99 -0.95 4.52
CA LYS A 78 -12.29 0.44 4.15
C LYS A 78 -11.00 1.27 4.22
N HIS A 79 -10.90 2.37 3.49
CA HIS A 79 -9.72 3.23 3.55
C HIS A 79 -9.52 3.85 4.94
N HIS A 80 -10.60 4.31 5.59
CA HIS A 80 -10.56 4.88 6.93
C HIS A 80 -10.56 3.82 8.05
N TRP A 81 -10.88 2.57 7.75
CA TRP A 81 -10.86 1.43 8.68
C TRP A 81 -10.33 0.18 7.97
N PRO A 82 -9.00 0.04 7.85
CA PRO A 82 -8.41 -1.00 6.98
C PRO A 82 -8.68 -2.43 7.43
N LEU A 83 -8.74 -2.70 8.74
CA LEU A 83 -8.96 -4.05 9.24
C LEU A 83 -10.37 -4.57 8.92
N GLY A 84 -10.49 -5.84 8.56
CA GLY A 84 -11.71 -6.62 8.76
C GLY A 84 -11.82 -6.99 10.24
N GLY A 85 -12.82 -6.42 10.94
CA GLY A 85 -12.96 -6.58 12.39
C GLY A 85 -12.30 -5.48 13.21
N THR A 86 -11.74 -5.85 14.36
CA THR A 86 -11.11 -4.94 15.32
C THR A 86 -9.68 -5.39 15.66
N ARG A 87 -8.92 -4.55 16.36
CA ARG A 87 -7.56 -4.87 16.83
C ARG A 87 -7.48 -6.20 17.60
N THR A 88 -8.49 -6.52 18.39
CA THR A 88 -8.52 -7.69 19.26
C THR A 88 -9.30 -8.88 18.69
N GLN A 89 -10.07 -8.66 17.63
CA GLN A 89 -10.88 -9.70 17.00
C GLN A 89 -10.96 -9.43 15.50
N LEU A 90 -10.17 -10.16 14.72
CA LEU A 90 -10.24 -10.14 13.27
C LEU A 90 -11.42 -10.95 12.77
N ASP A 91 -12.06 -10.48 11.72
CA ASP A 91 -12.98 -11.30 10.94
C ASP A 91 -12.16 -12.34 10.15
N GLU A 92 -12.65 -13.57 10.08
CA GLU A 92 -12.04 -14.60 9.23
C GLU A 92 -12.14 -14.24 7.75
N VAL A 93 -13.28 -13.66 7.38
CA VAL A 93 -13.60 -13.19 6.02
C VAL A 93 -14.26 -11.82 6.13
N TYR A 94 -13.86 -10.91 5.31
CA TYR A 94 -14.48 -9.59 5.18
C TYR A 94 -14.56 -9.16 3.71
N MET A 95 -15.33 -8.12 3.42
CA MET A 95 -15.40 -7.53 2.07
C MET A 95 -14.41 -6.41 1.92
N ASP A 96 -13.70 -6.36 0.80
CA ASP A 96 -12.90 -5.19 0.43
C ASP A 96 -13.79 -4.03 -0.09
N ILE A 97 -13.16 -2.96 -0.55
CA ILE A 97 -13.87 -1.78 -1.08
C ILE A 97 -14.69 -2.07 -2.34
N ALA A 98 -14.36 -3.12 -3.08
CA ALA A 98 -15.08 -3.59 -4.28
C ALA A 98 -16.10 -4.69 -4.00
N ASN A 99 -16.39 -4.99 -2.71
CA ASN A 99 -17.25 -6.07 -2.26
C ASN A 99 -16.77 -7.47 -2.69
N ARG A 100 -15.44 -7.68 -2.76
CA ARG A 100 -14.84 -9.01 -2.93
C ARG A 100 -14.49 -9.59 -1.56
N GLU A 101 -14.62 -10.89 -1.42
CA GLU A 101 -14.21 -11.58 -0.18
C GLU A 101 -12.69 -11.57 -0.02
N VAL A 102 -12.24 -11.16 1.15
CA VAL A 102 -10.85 -11.23 1.60
C VAL A 102 -10.77 -12.16 2.80
N TYR A 103 -9.97 -13.20 2.68
CA TYR A 103 -9.69 -14.14 3.75
C TYR A 103 -8.46 -13.68 4.53
N THR A 104 -8.61 -13.45 5.83
CA THR A 104 -7.52 -13.05 6.73
C THR A 104 -6.35 -14.05 6.69
N SER A 105 -6.66 -15.36 6.56
CA SER A 105 -5.65 -16.40 6.39
C SER A 105 -4.83 -16.23 5.12
N SER A 106 -5.46 -15.83 4.02
CA SER A 106 -4.78 -15.63 2.72
C SER A 106 -3.82 -14.45 2.77
N VAL A 107 -4.21 -13.34 3.44
CA VAL A 107 -3.31 -12.21 3.70
C VAL A 107 -2.08 -12.66 4.49
N LYS A 108 -2.28 -13.40 5.58
CA LYS A 108 -1.18 -13.93 6.40
C LYS A 108 -0.28 -14.90 5.63
N ASN A 109 -0.86 -15.80 4.83
CA ASN A 109 -0.11 -16.73 3.99
C ASN A 109 0.83 -16.01 3.02
N TYR A 110 0.36 -14.91 2.39
CA TYR A 110 1.21 -14.12 1.49
C TYR A 110 2.36 -13.44 2.24
N ILE A 111 2.11 -12.83 3.40
CA ILE A 111 3.16 -12.19 4.22
C ILE A 111 4.23 -13.21 4.61
N GLU A 112 3.81 -14.37 5.13
CA GLU A 112 4.74 -15.45 5.47
C GLU A 112 5.55 -15.96 4.28
N ALA A 113 4.89 -16.16 3.13
CA ALA A 113 5.56 -16.60 1.91
C ALA A 113 6.60 -15.58 1.44
N GLN A 114 6.27 -14.28 1.47
CA GLN A 114 7.20 -13.20 1.13
C GLN A 114 8.42 -13.19 2.05
N HIS A 115 8.19 -13.22 3.35
CA HIS A 115 9.28 -13.22 4.34
C HIS A 115 10.23 -14.42 4.20
N ARG A 116 9.72 -15.60 3.82
CA ARG A 116 10.56 -16.79 3.53
C ARG A 116 11.56 -16.57 2.38
N PHE A 117 11.22 -15.70 1.43
CA PHE A 117 12.09 -15.31 0.32
C PHE A 117 12.86 -14.01 0.57
N GLY A 118 12.82 -13.46 1.79
CA GLY A 118 13.48 -12.19 2.12
C GLY A 118 12.84 -10.97 1.48
N MET A 119 11.62 -11.10 0.96
CA MET A 119 10.84 -9.98 0.44
C MET A 119 10.21 -9.18 1.57
N LYS A 120 9.82 -7.95 1.26
CA LYS A 120 9.09 -7.06 2.14
C LYS A 120 7.63 -6.95 1.71
N SER A 121 6.73 -6.88 2.69
CA SER A 121 5.29 -6.80 2.51
C SER A 121 4.78 -5.41 2.86
N MET A 122 4.02 -4.77 1.96
CA MET A 122 3.41 -3.47 2.22
C MET A 122 1.90 -3.56 2.08
N PHE A 123 1.16 -3.08 3.06
CA PHE A 123 -0.27 -2.89 2.83
C PHE A 123 -0.54 -1.63 2.02
N TYR A 124 -1.46 -1.75 1.08
CA TYR A 124 -1.96 -0.63 0.28
C TYR A 124 -3.03 0.14 1.05
N ASN A 125 -2.97 1.46 1.01
CA ASN A 125 -4.09 2.33 1.37
C ASN A 125 -3.88 3.75 0.82
N LEU A 126 -4.94 4.59 0.87
CA LEU A 126 -4.85 6.03 0.65
C LEU A 126 -4.52 6.75 1.96
N CYS A 127 -3.80 7.87 1.85
CA CYS A 127 -3.57 8.75 3.00
C CYS A 127 -4.75 9.68 3.31
N PHE A 128 -5.79 9.70 2.49
CA PHE A 128 -6.81 10.74 2.47
C PHE A 128 -8.19 10.25 1.97
N GLY A 129 -8.53 8.99 2.19
CA GLY A 129 -9.76 8.38 1.69
C GLY A 129 -10.70 7.91 2.80
N ALA A 130 -11.99 8.25 2.70
CA ALA A 130 -13.04 7.77 3.58
C ALA A 130 -14.28 7.35 2.78
N LEU A 131 -14.97 6.30 3.20
CA LEU A 131 -16.20 5.85 2.56
C LEU A 131 -17.41 6.61 3.12
N LYS A 132 -18.60 6.42 2.52
CA LYS A 132 -19.83 7.15 2.89
C LYS A 132 -20.28 6.94 4.34
N ASP A 133 -19.90 5.84 4.95
CA ASP A 133 -20.28 5.45 6.31
C ASP A 133 -19.23 5.82 7.38
N ALA A 134 -18.18 6.55 6.99
CA ALA A 134 -17.03 6.83 7.83
C ALA A 134 -17.35 7.63 9.12
N ALA A 135 -18.44 8.40 9.14
CA ALA A 135 -18.88 9.10 10.35
C ALA A 135 -19.21 8.13 11.49
N ALA A 136 -19.75 6.94 11.17
CA ALA A 136 -20.03 5.90 12.16
C ALA A 136 -18.74 5.31 12.76
N ASP A 137 -17.63 5.39 12.05
CA ASP A 137 -16.31 4.92 12.44
C ASP A 137 -15.43 6.04 13.03
N GLY A 138 -16.01 7.23 13.27
CA GLY A 138 -15.35 8.35 13.96
C GLY A 138 -14.70 9.40 13.05
N VAL A 139 -14.85 9.31 11.74
CA VAL A 139 -14.35 10.34 10.81
C VAL A 139 -15.25 11.58 10.92
N LYS A 140 -14.64 12.74 11.16
CA LYS A 140 -15.37 14.00 11.37
C LYS A 140 -15.58 14.73 10.05
N GLU A 141 -16.68 15.49 9.98
CA GLU A 141 -17.04 16.29 8.80
C GLU A 141 -15.98 17.35 8.46
N GLU A 142 -15.37 17.92 9.48
CA GLU A 142 -14.35 18.98 9.38
C GLU A 142 -13.03 18.48 8.80
N TRP A 143 -12.85 17.17 8.62
CA TRP A 143 -11.64 16.62 8.04
C TRP A 143 -11.69 16.53 6.53
N TYR A 144 -12.90 16.60 5.90
CA TYR A 144 -13.03 16.43 4.46
C TYR A 144 -12.48 17.60 3.65
N LEU A 145 -12.09 17.29 2.42
CA LEU A 145 -11.76 18.25 1.37
C LEU A 145 -12.99 18.56 0.51
N PHE A 146 -13.12 19.83 0.16
CA PHE A 146 -14.26 20.36 -0.61
C PHE A 146 -13.82 20.97 -1.93
N LYS A 147 -14.69 20.89 -2.93
CA LYS A 147 -14.49 21.50 -4.25
C LYS A 147 -14.74 23.01 -4.23
N ASP A 148 -15.37 23.53 -3.20
CA ASP A 148 -15.77 24.92 -3.04
C ASP A 148 -15.51 25.42 -1.60
N ALA A 149 -15.24 26.72 -1.47
CA ALA A 149 -14.94 27.36 -0.20
C ALA A 149 -16.13 27.43 0.78
N SER A 150 -17.35 27.18 0.30
CA SER A 150 -18.56 27.09 1.13
C SER A 150 -18.81 25.69 1.70
N HIS A 151 -17.89 24.76 1.50
CA HIS A 151 -17.91 23.34 1.89
C HIS A 151 -19.25 22.63 1.54
N THR A 152 -19.82 22.94 0.38
CA THR A 152 -21.08 22.35 -0.07
C THR A 152 -20.88 21.02 -0.78
N THR A 153 -19.74 20.81 -1.42
CA THR A 153 -19.46 19.62 -2.24
C THR A 153 -18.11 19.00 -1.87
N LYS A 154 -18.12 17.85 -1.21
CA LYS A 154 -16.91 17.06 -0.95
C LYS A 154 -16.22 16.63 -2.24
N ASP A 155 -14.91 16.62 -2.26
CA ASP A 155 -14.18 15.97 -3.34
C ASP A 155 -14.17 14.44 -3.16
N SER A 156 -14.14 13.71 -4.27
CA SER A 156 -14.20 12.25 -4.26
C SER A 156 -13.48 11.62 -5.45
N HIS A 157 -13.10 10.36 -5.28
CA HIS A 157 -12.89 9.42 -6.35
C HIS A 157 -14.20 8.67 -6.59
N ASP A 158 -14.77 8.83 -7.78
CA ASP A 158 -15.98 8.11 -8.15
C ASP A 158 -15.62 6.67 -8.53
N LEU A 159 -16.29 5.72 -7.90
CA LEU A 159 -16.07 4.30 -8.11
C LEU A 159 -17.24 3.67 -8.87
N PRO A 160 -16.99 2.54 -9.57
CA PRO A 160 -18.04 1.83 -10.30
C PRO A 160 -19.20 1.41 -9.40
N GLY A 161 -20.40 1.30 -9.97
CA GLY A 161 -21.54 0.73 -9.27
C GLY A 161 -21.25 -0.70 -8.75
N GLY A 162 -21.73 -1.02 -7.56
CA GLY A 162 -21.45 -2.29 -6.89
C GLY A 162 -20.29 -2.26 -5.90
N TRP A 163 -19.46 -1.22 -5.90
CA TRP A 163 -18.48 -0.97 -4.83
C TRP A 163 -19.19 -0.43 -3.57
N LYS A 164 -18.50 -0.47 -2.42
CA LYS A 164 -19.09 -0.01 -1.14
C LYS A 164 -19.60 1.43 -1.21
N SER A 165 -18.82 2.33 -1.77
CA SER A 165 -19.21 3.72 -2.09
C SER A 165 -18.12 4.40 -2.92
N ASN A 166 -18.34 5.66 -3.32
CA ASN A 166 -17.24 6.55 -3.69
C ASN A 166 -16.29 6.74 -2.50
N ILE A 167 -15.04 7.12 -2.79
CA ILE A 167 -14.05 7.49 -1.78
C ILE A 167 -14.08 9.00 -1.64
N TYR A 168 -14.59 9.53 -0.53
CA TYR A 168 -14.55 10.94 -0.20
C TYR A 168 -13.18 11.30 0.35
N LEU A 169 -12.65 12.44 -0.09
CA LEU A 169 -11.29 12.83 0.26
C LEU A 169 -11.24 13.63 1.54
N VAL A 170 -10.24 13.31 2.36
CA VAL A 170 -9.95 13.95 3.65
C VAL A 170 -8.67 14.75 3.50
N ASP A 171 -8.53 15.86 4.23
CA ASP A 171 -7.32 16.66 4.22
C ASP A 171 -6.14 15.90 4.86
N PRO A 172 -5.12 15.49 4.08
CA PRO A 172 -3.98 14.77 4.62
C PRO A 172 -3.10 15.62 5.55
N SER A 173 -3.27 16.95 5.57
CA SER A 173 -2.59 17.85 6.50
C SER A 173 -3.30 17.98 7.86
N ASN A 174 -4.55 17.54 7.95
CA ASN A 174 -5.33 17.63 9.19
C ASN A 174 -4.73 16.70 10.27
N LYS A 175 -4.36 17.27 11.41
CA LYS A 175 -3.66 16.55 12.49
C LYS A 175 -4.50 15.46 13.13
N GLU A 176 -5.78 15.72 13.36
CA GLU A 176 -6.68 14.73 13.95
C GLU A 176 -6.90 13.54 13.01
N TRP A 177 -6.98 13.80 11.69
CA TRP A 177 -7.02 12.73 10.71
C TRP A 177 -5.73 11.91 10.67
N GLN A 178 -4.56 12.58 10.75
CA GLN A 178 -3.27 11.88 10.80
C GLN A 178 -3.19 10.96 12.03
N GLU A 179 -3.60 11.45 13.21
CA GLU A 179 -3.66 10.69 14.45
C GLU A 179 -4.65 9.50 14.32
N TYR A 180 -5.84 9.76 13.82
CA TYR A 180 -6.86 8.73 13.59
C TYR A 180 -6.33 7.60 12.68
N LEU A 181 -5.75 7.94 11.52
CA LEU A 181 -5.27 6.91 10.60
C LEU A 181 -4.00 6.21 11.10
N ALA A 182 -3.15 6.90 11.88
CA ALA A 182 -2.03 6.27 12.55
C ALA A 182 -2.48 5.19 13.53
N GLU A 183 -3.53 5.44 14.34
CA GLU A 183 -4.12 4.40 15.20
C GLU A 183 -4.67 3.21 14.40
N ARG A 184 -5.32 3.47 13.26
CA ARG A 184 -5.81 2.38 12.38
C ARG A 184 -4.65 1.58 11.77
N ASN A 185 -3.55 2.23 11.44
CA ASN A 185 -2.33 1.57 10.98
C ASN A 185 -1.67 0.76 12.11
N ASP A 186 -1.69 1.23 13.36
CA ASP A 186 -1.27 0.46 14.55
C ASP A 186 -2.08 -0.83 14.68
N ASP A 187 -3.39 -0.75 14.46
CA ASP A 187 -4.26 -1.94 14.48
C ASP A 187 -3.85 -2.95 13.38
N VAL A 188 -3.49 -2.45 12.20
CA VAL A 188 -2.98 -3.30 11.10
C VAL A 188 -1.66 -3.97 11.51
N TYR A 189 -0.67 -3.21 11.97
CA TYR A 189 0.64 -3.74 12.35
C TYR A 189 0.59 -4.69 13.56
N ALA A 190 -0.38 -4.51 14.46
CA ALA A 190 -0.58 -5.41 15.59
C ALA A 190 -1.09 -6.80 15.17
N ASN A 191 -1.73 -6.91 14.01
CA ASN A 191 -2.40 -8.12 13.53
C ASN A 191 -1.71 -8.79 12.34
N PHE A 192 -0.95 -8.01 11.56
CA PHE A 192 -0.27 -8.46 10.36
C PHE A 192 1.19 -7.99 10.36
N ALA A 193 2.09 -8.89 10.03
CA ALA A 193 3.54 -8.62 9.99
C ALA A 193 3.95 -7.82 8.73
N PHE A 194 3.19 -6.79 8.37
CA PHE A 194 3.58 -5.91 7.28
C PHE A 194 4.85 -5.11 7.62
N ASP A 195 5.73 -4.96 6.64
CA ASP A 195 6.97 -4.18 6.76
C ASP A 195 6.80 -2.71 6.47
N GLY A 196 5.69 -2.33 5.84
CA GLY A 196 5.45 -0.94 5.49
C GLY A 196 4.05 -0.65 4.97
N TYR A 197 3.84 0.61 4.67
CA TYR A 197 2.60 1.19 4.14
C TYR A 197 2.86 1.75 2.74
N GLN A 198 2.19 1.23 1.74
CA GLN A 198 2.20 1.77 0.38
C GLN A 198 1.05 2.77 0.25
N ILE A 199 1.41 4.05 0.07
CA ILE A 199 0.46 5.14 -0.06
C ILE A 199 0.22 5.41 -1.55
N ASP A 200 -1.04 5.35 -1.96
CA ASP A 200 -1.43 5.58 -3.35
C ASP A 200 -2.17 6.91 -3.55
N GLN A 201 -2.37 7.27 -4.83
CA GLN A 201 -3.14 8.43 -5.28
C GLN A 201 -2.55 9.79 -4.85
N LEU A 202 -1.24 9.90 -4.65
CA LEU A 202 -0.54 11.14 -4.33
C LEU A 202 -0.45 12.12 -5.54
N GLY A 203 -1.46 12.10 -6.38
CA GLY A 203 -1.53 12.89 -7.59
C GLY A 203 -2.03 14.32 -7.36
N ARG A 204 -1.86 15.14 -8.43
CA ARG A 204 -2.41 16.50 -8.46
C ARG A 204 -3.94 16.46 -8.61
N ARG A 205 -4.61 17.32 -7.85
CA ARG A 205 -6.04 17.62 -8.02
C ARG A 205 -6.24 19.11 -8.33
N SER A 206 -7.49 19.49 -8.64
CA SER A 206 -7.87 20.90 -8.72
C SER A 206 -7.69 21.60 -7.36
N THR A 207 -7.92 22.90 -7.28
CA THR A 207 -7.94 23.62 -6.00
C THR A 207 -9.03 23.01 -5.11
N LEU A 208 -8.63 22.59 -3.92
CA LEU A 208 -9.54 22.08 -2.89
C LEU A 208 -9.46 22.95 -1.66
N TYR A 209 -10.48 22.90 -0.84
CA TYR A 209 -10.65 23.71 0.36
C TYR A 209 -10.87 22.80 1.56
N ASP A 210 -10.37 23.23 2.71
CA ASP A 210 -10.74 22.64 3.99
C ASP A 210 -12.16 23.06 4.41
N TYR A 211 -12.60 22.59 5.56
CA TYR A 211 -13.92 22.91 6.11
C TYR A 211 -14.10 24.41 6.42
N SER A 212 -13.03 25.16 6.67
CA SER A 212 -13.07 26.61 6.89
C SER A 212 -13.14 27.43 5.59
N GLY A 213 -13.03 26.79 4.43
CA GLY A 213 -12.97 27.44 3.13
C GLY A 213 -11.57 27.92 2.75
N THR A 214 -10.53 27.47 3.46
CA THR A 214 -9.14 27.80 3.14
C THR A 214 -8.61 26.84 2.07
N PRO A 215 -7.94 27.34 1.01
CA PRO A 215 -7.31 26.48 0.02
C PRO A 215 -6.22 25.58 0.62
N VAL A 216 -6.26 24.29 0.31
CA VAL A 216 -5.31 23.28 0.80
C VAL A 216 -4.21 23.02 -0.21
N ASN A 217 -2.96 23.03 0.24
CA ASN A 217 -1.81 22.57 -0.53
C ASN A 217 -1.61 21.06 -0.33
N LEU A 218 -2.19 20.26 -1.20
CA LEU A 218 -2.12 18.79 -1.11
C LEU A 218 -0.70 18.23 -1.08
N ARG A 219 0.25 18.84 -1.81
CA ARG A 219 1.64 18.37 -1.81
C ARG A 219 2.29 18.49 -0.43
N GLU A 220 2.04 19.60 0.25
CA GLU A 220 2.48 19.78 1.64
C GLU A 220 1.71 18.89 2.59
N GLY A 221 0.41 18.69 2.33
CA GLY A 221 -0.43 17.74 3.07
C GLY A 221 0.10 16.31 3.00
N TYR A 222 0.45 15.83 1.82
CA TYR A 222 1.05 14.50 1.66
C TYR A 222 2.38 14.37 2.39
N ALA A 223 3.26 15.37 2.29
CA ALA A 223 4.53 15.37 3.02
C ALA A 223 4.31 15.33 4.54
N SER A 224 3.43 16.19 5.04
CA SER A 224 3.04 16.23 6.46
C SER A 224 2.47 14.89 6.95
N PHE A 225 1.63 14.24 6.14
CA PHE A 225 1.08 12.93 6.46
C PHE A 225 2.18 11.85 6.56
N ILE A 226 3.08 11.79 5.57
CA ILE A 226 4.19 10.83 5.58
C ILE A 226 5.09 11.04 6.79
N GLU A 227 5.41 12.29 7.12
CA GLU A 227 6.20 12.63 8.32
C GLU A 227 5.49 12.16 9.60
N ALA A 228 4.19 12.39 9.73
CA ALA A 228 3.41 11.95 10.88
C ALA A 228 3.43 10.40 11.01
N MET A 229 3.23 9.66 9.91
CA MET A 229 3.30 8.20 9.93
C MET A 229 4.70 7.71 10.31
N LYS A 230 5.77 8.33 9.80
CA LYS A 230 7.15 7.97 10.14
C LYS A 230 7.51 8.31 11.59
N GLN A 231 6.87 9.30 12.22
CA GLN A 231 7.05 9.57 13.66
C GLN A 231 6.43 8.48 14.54
N VAL A 232 5.27 7.95 14.15
CA VAL A 232 4.59 6.89 14.90
C VAL A 232 5.19 5.51 14.59
N HIS A 233 5.56 5.25 13.33
CA HIS A 233 6.07 3.98 12.84
C HIS A 233 7.43 4.17 12.14
N PRO A 234 8.50 4.47 12.88
CA PRO A 234 9.80 4.84 12.29
C PRO A 234 10.44 3.71 11.46
N ASP A 235 10.12 2.46 11.79
CA ASP A 235 10.67 1.26 11.15
C ASP A 235 9.81 0.74 9.98
N LYS A 236 8.73 1.46 9.61
CA LYS A 236 7.77 1.03 8.59
C LYS A 236 7.82 1.89 7.33
#